data_d1bc7641c89767bee96ff62290af7242
#
_entry.id   d1bc7641c89767bee96ff62290af7242
#
_cell.length_a   1.000
_cell.length_b   1.000
_cell.length_c   1.000
_cell.angle_alpha   90.00
_cell.angle_beta   90.00
_cell.angle_gamma   90.00
#
_symmetry.space_group_name_H-M   'P 1'
#
loop_
_entity.id
_entity.type
_entity.pdbx_description
1 polymer ?
#
loop_
_entity_poly.entity_id
_entity_poly.type
_entity_poly.pdbx_seq_one_letter_code
_entity_poly.pdbx_strand_id
1 'polypeptide(L)'
;MVKNKKLTGNKIVGNIKLDIINIIDDILYEKKYSNIQLNYYFSKKNYTQKEKTFITSVVNTVIKNLIYIDYLIEKGTRNVKKRKIKQLLRVSTAQLFFMDSDNAGVIFEAGEVAKIINEHQVGFVNAALKTILKSKEKFDNEIPMDKREGIVLSYPQWLVNKLKIDYPDNYLEIMESYKKRSYLSVRFDKNKMTKEKFEKLLKEINTEVLFSVDEVYYLSNANIFDTEIYKNGDVVIQDASSYLAVKNLAVKDGEIVLDACAAPGGKSLAILQLFNPEKLISTDIHEHKVKLLDELKNKYGYGNFRVRLNDAAQIENLEVKFDKILLDMPCSGLGVLRKKPEKIYELTSNDIKTLKKLQKKIFESAYKCLKNGGEIVYSTCTFSKNENTNNIRYFLEKYEDLEILDLEIPENVEIIKDELGGAYISYKNKYMDGFYIAKLRKN
;
A
#
# COMPACT_ATOMS: atom_id res chain seq x y z
N MET A 1 -28.46 16.32 -37.85
CA MET A 1 -28.24 15.35 -36.76
C MET A 1 -26.78 15.07 -36.37
N VAL A 2 -25.76 15.58 -37.06
CA VAL A 2 -24.35 15.28 -36.81
C VAL A 2 -23.70 16.23 -35.78
N LYS A 3 -24.24 17.44 -35.58
CA LYS A 3 -23.66 18.43 -34.62
C LYS A 3 -23.89 18.10 -33.12
N ASN A 4 -24.93 17.34 -32.77
CA ASN A 4 -25.24 17.03 -31.36
C ASN A 4 -24.41 15.90 -30.78
N LYS A 5 -23.85 14.96 -31.59
CA LYS A 5 -23.00 13.86 -31.07
C LYS A 5 -21.59 14.31 -30.68
N LYS A 6 -21.03 15.34 -31.35
CA LYS A 6 -19.70 15.90 -30.96
C LYS A 6 -19.74 16.68 -29.65
N LEU A 7 -20.82 17.42 -29.40
CA LEU A 7 -20.99 18.18 -28.16
C LEU A 7 -21.19 17.31 -26.92
N THR A 8 -21.86 16.15 -27.08
CA THR A 8 -22.02 15.19 -25.97
C THR A 8 -20.71 14.46 -25.62
N GLY A 9 -19.89 14.08 -26.62
CA GLY A 9 -18.58 13.46 -26.38
C GLY A 9 -17.60 14.39 -25.66
N ASN A 10 -17.49 15.64 -26.07
CA ASN A 10 -16.59 16.63 -25.45
C ASN A 10 -17.03 17.00 -24.01
N LYS A 11 -18.32 17.03 -23.70
CA LYS A 11 -18.80 17.27 -22.32
C LYS A 11 -18.52 16.08 -21.39
N ILE A 12 -18.58 14.84 -21.90
CA ILE A 12 -18.28 13.63 -21.11
C ILE A 12 -16.79 13.58 -20.76
N VAL A 13 -15.93 13.81 -21.73
CA VAL A 13 -14.45 13.84 -21.52
C VAL A 13 -14.06 14.96 -20.54
N GLY A 14 -14.64 16.15 -20.65
CA GLY A 14 -14.41 17.24 -19.71
C GLY A 14 -14.84 16.93 -18.28
N ASN A 15 -15.89 16.15 -18.08
CA ASN A 15 -16.35 15.75 -16.77
C ASN A 15 -15.39 14.72 -16.13
N ILE A 16 -14.88 13.73 -16.87
CA ILE A 16 -13.93 12.73 -16.36
C ILE A 16 -12.63 13.39 -15.92
N LYS A 17 -12.08 14.34 -16.71
CA LYS A 17 -10.86 15.07 -16.33
C LYS A 17 -11.07 15.94 -15.09
N LEU A 18 -12.24 16.55 -14.92
CA LEU A 18 -12.59 17.29 -13.70
C LEU A 18 -12.70 16.35 -12.49
N ASP A 19 -13.24 15.17 -12.65
CA ASP A 19 -13.29 14.18 -11.58
C ASP A 19 -11.89 13.72 -11.18
N ILE A 20 -11.02 13.46 -12.13
CA ILE A 20 -9.60 13.14 -11.87
C ILE A 20 -8.91 14.28 -11.10
N ILE A 21 -9.14 15.54 -11.49
CA ILE A 21 -8.62 16.72 -10.79
C ILE A 21 -9.10 16.75 -9.33
N ASN A 22 -10.38 16.47 -9.08
CA ASN A 22 -10.94 16.48 -7.74
C ASN A 22 -10.41 15.29 -6.92
N ILE A 23 -10.28 14.10 -7.51
CA ILE A 23 -9.69 12.91 -6.84
C ILE A 23 -8.25 13.20 -6.40
N ILE A 24 -7.42 13.77 -7.28
CA ILE A 24 -6.03 14.11 -6.95
C ILE A 24 -5.98 15.20 -5.88
N ASP A 25 -6.89 16.15 -5.95
CA ASP A 25 -7.02 17.22 -4.97
C ASP A 25 -7.34 16.68 -3.57
N ASP A 26 -8.30 15.76 -3.47
CA ASP A 26 -8.67 15.07 -2.23
C ASP A 26 -7.50 14.23 -1.68
N ILE A 27 -6.76 13.51 -2.54
CA ILE A 27 -5.60 12.70 -2.13
C ILE A 27 -4.50 13.59 -1.55
N LEU A 28 -4.13 14.67 -2.25
CA LEU A 28 -2.95 15.45 -1.90
C LEU A 28 -3.18 16.47 -0.78
N TYR A 29 -4.40 16.98 -0.62
CA TYR A 29 -4.68 18.06 0.34
C TYR A 29 -5.56 17.60 1.51
N GLU A 30 -6.49 16.67 1.26
CA GLU A 30 -7.32 16.07 2.32
C GLU A 30 -6.68 14.79 2.90
N LYS A 31 -5.48 14.40 2.43
CA LYS A 31 -4.72 13.22 2.87
C LYS A 31 -5.52 11.93 2.82
N LYS A 32 -6.35 11.77 1.80
CA LYS A 32 -7.15 10.55 1.60
C LYS A 32 -6.37 9.53 0.81
N TYR A 33 -6.51 8.26 1.15
CA TYR A 33 -5.89 7.18 0.39
C TYR A 33 -6.49 7.07 -1.02
N SER A 34 -5.64 6.89 -2.03
CA SER A 34 -6.01 6.85 -3.44
C SER A 34 -7.06 5.79 -3.75
N ASN A 35 -6.93 4.59 -3.21
CA ASN A 35 -7.89 3.50 -3.38
C ASN A 35 -9.27 3.83 -2.77
N ILE A 36 -9.30 4.44 -1.58
CA ILE A 36 -10.56 4.84 -0.92
C ILE A 36 -11.25 5.92 -1.76
N GLN A 37 -10.49 6.90 -2.22
CA GLN A 37 -11.04 8.01 -2.98
C GLN A 37 -11.55 7.58 -4.37
N LEU A 38 -10.81 6.72 -5.06
CA LEU A 38 -11.26 6.11 -6.32
C LEU A 38 -12.58 5.35 -6.13
N ASN A 39 -12.66 4.49 -5.12
CA ASN A 39 -13.88 3.73 -4.82
C ASN A 39 -15.07 4.64 -4.48
N TYR A 40 -14.83 5.71 -3.72
CA TYR A 40 -15.87 6.70 -3.41
C TYR A 40 -16.44 7.33 -4.69
N TYR A 41 -15.58 7.78 -5.62
CA TYR A 41 -16.03 8.36 -6.88
C TYR A 41 -16.75 7.33 -7.76
N PHE A 42 -16.25 6.10 -7.81
CA PHE A 42 -16.86 5.02 -8.59
C PHE A 42 -18.21 4.57 -8.03
N SER A 43 -18.46 4.73 -6.74
CA SER A 43 -19.77 4.46 -6.14
C SER A 43 -20.79 5.59 -6.35
N LYS A 44 -20.32 6.81 -6.61
CA LYS A 44 -21.19 7.99 -6.80
C LYS A 44 -21.59 8.25 -8.24
N LYS A 45 -20.86 7.71 -9.21
CA LYS A 45 -21.07 7.94 -10.64
C LYS A 45 -20.97 6.63 -11.42
N ASN A 46 -21.84 6.47 -12.40
CA ASN A 46 -21.81 5.30 -13.28
C ASN A 46 -20.75 5.43 -14.35
N TYR A 47 -19.51 5.00 -14.02
CA TYR A 47 -18.43 4.87 -15.00
C TYR A 47 -18.43 3.47 -15.61
N THR A 48 -18.14 3.41 -16.91
CA THR A 48 -17.81 2.14 -17.58
C THR A 48 -16.50 1.59 -17.04
N GLN A 49 -16.26 0.30 -17.22
CA GLN A 49 -14.99 -0.33 -16.81
C GLN A 49 -13.76 0.32 -17.46
N LYS A 50 -13.87 0.74 -18.74
CA LYS A 50 -12.80 1.48 -19.44
C LYS A 50 -12.51 2.82 -18.79
N GLU A 51 -13.54 3.57 -18.42
CA GLU A 51 -13.39 4.86 -17.72
C GLU A 51 -12.77 4.69 -16.33
N LYS A 52 -13.20 3.69 -15.54
CA LYS A 52 -12.59 3.37 -14.24
C LYS A 52 -11.10 3.06 -14.39
N THR A 53 -10.73 2.26 -15.39
CA THR A 53 -9.34 1.92 -15.68
C THR A 53 -8.53 3.16 -16.06
N PHE A 54 -9.08 4.02 -16.92
CA PHE A 54 -8.44 5.27 -17.32
C PHE A 54 -8.25 6.23 -16.15
N ILE A 55 -9.29 6.49 -15.37
CA ILE A 55 -9.23 7.36 -14.18
C ILE A 55 -8.15 6.85 -13.22
N THR A 56 -8.17 5.56 -12.91
CA THR A 56 -7.20 4.92 -12.01
C THR A 56 -5.77 5.06 -12.55
N SER A 57 -5.58 4.85 -13.85
CA SER A 57 -4.28 4.98 -14.50
C SER A 57 -3.73 6.41 -14.41
N VAL A 58 -4.55 7.41 -14.74
CA VAL A 58 -4.13 8.82 -14.69
C VAL A 58 -3.82 9.25 -13.26
N VAL A 59 -4.69 8.94 -12.28
CA VAL A 59 -4.47 9.27 -10.87
C VAL A 59 -3.17 8.66 -10.37
N ASN A 60 -2.95 7.37 -10.59
CA ASN A 60 -1.72 6.69 -10.16
C ASN A 60 -0.47 7.26 -10.86
N THR A 61 -0.58 7.61 -12.15
CA THR A 61 0.53 8.19 -12.90
C THR A 61 0.93 9.56 -12.34
N VAL A 62 -0.05 10.41 -12.02
CA VAL A 62 0.21 11.71 -11.39
C VAL A 62 0.86 11.53 -10.03
N ILE A 63 0.29 10.69 -9.16
CA ILE A 63 0.81 10.51 -7.79
C ILE A 63 2.22 9.91 -7.82
N LYS A 64 2.47 8.88 -8.63
CA LYS A 64 3.80 8.23 -8.73
C LYS A 64 4.88 9.14 -9.33
N ASN A 65 4.53 10.20 -10.04
CA ASN A 65 5.47 11.11 -10.70
C ASN A 65 5.32 12.57 -10.24
N LEU A 66 4.71 12.80 -9.09
CA LEU A 66 4.29 14.12 -8.62
C LEU A 66 5.43 15.14 -8.52
N ILE A 67 6.58 14.74 -7.94
CA ILE A 67 7.73 15.64 -7.75
C ILE A 67 8.33 16.06 -9.10
N TYR A 68 8.48 15.10 -10.02
CA TYR A 68 8.99 15.39 -11.35
C TYR A 68 8.01 16.23 -12.18
N ILE A 69 6.71 15.93 -12.10
CA ILE A 69 5.67 16.73 -12.75
C ILE A 69 5.65 18.15 -12.21
N ASP A 70 5.71 18.33 -10.90
CA ASP A 70 5.77 19.66 -10.28
C ASP A 70 7.03 20.42 -10.67
N TYR A 71 8.18 19.75 -10.77
CA TYR A 71 9.42 20.33 -11.26
C TYR A 71 9.25 20.88 -12.70
N LEU A 72 8.67 20.10 -13.60
CA LEU A 72 8.42 20.54 -14.98
C LEU A 72 7.46 21.72 -15.04
N ILE A 73 6.41 21.71 -14.21
CA ILE A 73 5.45 22.81 -14.12
C ILE A 73 6.13 24.07 -13.60
N GLU A 74 6.95 23.99 -12.56
CA GLU A 74 7.69 25.12 -12.00
C GLU A 74 8.68 25.74 -13.01
N LYS A 75 9.35 24.91 -13.81
CA LYS A 75 10.23 25.36 -14.90
C LYS A 75 9.47 25.97 -16.07
N GLY A 76 8.32 25.40 -16.41
CA GLY A 76 7.51 25.85 -17.55
C GLY A 76 6.57 27.03 -17.25
N THR A 77 6.43 27.43 -15.97
CA THR A 77 5.49 28.48 -15.55
C THR A 77 6.11 29.37 -14.48
N ARG A 78 5.58 30.62 -14.33
CA ARG A 78 6.08 31.50 -13.28
C ARG A 78 5.52 31.21 -11.90
N ASN A 79 4.29 30.93 -11.73
CA ASN A 79 3.65 30.57 -10.46
C ASN A 79 2.19 30.20 -10.70
N VAL A 80 1.77 29.04 -10.25
CA VAL A 80 0.40 28.56 -10.40
C VAL A 80 -0.36 28.77 -9.09
N LYS A 81 -1.01 29.93 -8.93
CA LYS A 81 -1.73 30.31 -7.70
C LYS A 81 -3.04 29.52 -7.50
N LYS A 82 -3.72 29.13 -8.57
CA LYS A 82 -5.04 28.47 -8.51
C LYS A 82 -4.88 26.96 -8.38
N ARG A 83 -5.29 26.42 -7.24
CA ARG A 83 -5.17 24.99 -6.88
C ARG A 83 -5.68 24.06 -7.99
N LYS A 84 -6.92 24.25 -8.48
CA LYS A 84 -7.47 23.40 -9.55
C LYS A 84 -6.73 23.52 -10.89
N ILE A 85 -6.18 24.68 -11.22
CA ILE A 85 -5.34 24.84 -12.41
C ILE A 85 -4.01 24.09 -12.22
N LYS A 86 -3.43 24.09 -11.02
CA LYS A 86 -2.24 23.27 -10.74
C LYS A 86 -2.54 21.80 -10.94
N GLN A 87 -3.68 21.28 -10.48
CA GLN A 87 -4.07 19.90 -10.72
C GLN A 87 -4.31 19.58 -12.20
N LEU A 88 -4.94 20.51 -12.94
CA LEU A 88 -5.12 20.35 -14.38
C LEU A 88 -3.77 20.25 -15.10
N LEU A 89 -2.80 21.09 -14.75
CA LEU A 89 -1.44 21.03 -15.30
C LEU A 89 -0.76 19.71 -14.93
N ARG A 90 -0.89 19.23 -13.70
CA ARG A 90 -0.36 17.91 -13.25
C ARG A 90 -0.92 16.77 -14.07
N VAL A 91 -2.25 16.70 -14.24
CA VAL A 91 -2.94 15.68 -15.04
C VAL A 91 -2.47 15.72 -16.49
N SER A 92 -2.45 16.91 -17.08
CA SER A 92 -2.06 17.05 -18.49
C SER A 92 -0.58 16.76 -18.71
N THR A 93 0.32 17.19 -17.83
CA THR A 93 1.74 16.87 -17.88
C THR A 93 1.98 15.36 -17.72
N ALA A 94 1.22 14.68 -16.84
CA ALA A 94 1.27 13.23 -16.72
C ALA A 94 0.86 12.54 -18.01
N GLN A 95 -0.20 12.99 -18.66
CA GLN A 95 -0.65 12.44 -19.94
C GLN A 95 0.37 12.66 -21.06
N LEU A 96 1.03 13.84 -21.11
CA LEU A 96 2.03 14.17 -22.14
C LEU A 96 3.29 13.30 -22.07
N PHE A 97 3.73 12.86 -20.88
CA PHE A 97 5.06 12.25 -20.72
C PHE A 97 5.05 10.82 -20.19
N PHE A 98 3.96 10.36 -19.60
CA PHE A 98 3.91 9.04 -18.94
C PHE A 98 2.78 8.15 -19.45
N MET A 99 1.98 8.65 -20.41
CA MET A 99 0.88 7.90 -20.99
C MET A 99 0.98 7.95 -22.52
N ASP A 100 0.49 6.91 -23.19
CA ASP A 100 0.38 6.89 -24.65
C ASP A 100 -0.82 7.75 -25.07
N SER A 101 -0.58 9.06 -25.22
CA SER A 101 -1.61 10.06 -25.51
C SER A 101 -1.17 10.99 -26.64
N ASP A 102 -2.12 11.41 -27.48
CA ASP A 102 -1.84 12.45 -28.47
C ASP A 102 -1.60 13.80 -27.80
N ASN A 103 -0.43 14.38 -27.99
CA ASN A 103 -0.02 15.63 -27.38
C ASN A 103 -0.95 16.81 -27.72
N ALA A 104 -1.41 16.89 -28.98
CA ALA A 104 -2.31 17.96 -29.42
C ALA A 104 -3.68 17.81 -28.77
N GLY A 105 -4.20 16.60 -28.68
CA GLY A 105 -5.44 16.27 -28.00
C GLY A 105 -5.40 16.58 -26.51
N VAL A 106 -4.30 16.23 -25.83
CA VAL A 106 -4.12 16.54 -24.38
C VAL A 106 -4.15 18.05 -24.12
N ILE A 107 -3.45 18.85 -24.94
CA ILE A 107 -3.41 20.32 -24.78
C ILE A 107 -4.80 20.91 -25.09
N PHE A 108 -5.47 20.44 -26.14
CA PHE A 108 -6.81 20.88 -26.49
C PHE A 108 -7.82 20.63 -25.34
N GLU A 109 -7.87 19.39 -24.86
CA GLU A 109 -8.72 19.01 -23.73
C GLU A 109 -8.42 19.81 -22.46
N ALA A 110 -7.14 20.08 -22.18
CA ALA A 110 -6.74 20.91 -21.04
C ALA A 110 -7.30 22.34 -21.17
N GLY A 111 -7.31 22.89 -22.38
CA GLY A 111 -7.93 24.18 -22.66
C GLY A 111 -9.45 24.19 -22.39
N GLU A 112 -10.16 23.17 -22.84
CA GLU A 112 -11.60 23.03 -22.58
C GLU A 112 -11.93 22.89 -21.09
N VAL A 113 -11.13 22.09 -20.35
CA VAL A 113 -11.28 21.96 -18.89
C VAL A 113 -10.91 23.25 -18.16
N ALA A 114 -9.87 23.95 -18.61
CA ALA A 114 -9.49 25.25 -18.05
C ALA A 114 -10.63 26.26 -18.19
N LYS A 115 -11.35 26.25 -19.33
CA LYS A 115 -12.52 27.10 -19.57
C LYS A 115 -13.65 26.85 -18.56
N ILE A 116 -13.87 25.58 -18.19
CA ILE A 116 -14.88 25.22 -17.17
C ILE A 116 -14.42 25.70 -15.78
N ILE A 117 -13.14 25.53 -15.44
CA ILE A 117 -12.61 25.94 -14.12
C ILE A 117 -12.52 27.47 -14.02
N ASN A 118 -11.98 28.10 -15.04
CA ASN A 118 -11.82 29.54 -15.13
C ASN A 118 -11.40 29.96 -16.56
N GLU A 119 -12.30 30.59 -17.30
CA GLU A 119 -12.12 30.95 -18.70
C GLU A 119 -10.86 31.81 -18.94
N HIS A 120 -10.52 32.71 -18.01
CA HIS A 120 -9.31 33.57 -18.11
C HIS A 120 -7.99 32.77 -17.99
N GLN A 121 -8.01 31.50 -17.67
CA GLN A 121 -6.81 30.64 -17.53
C GLN A 121 -6.51 29.81 -18.78
N VAL A 122 -7.38 29.78 -19.78
CA VAL A 122 -7.20 28.96 -21.00
C VAL A 122 -5.87 29.28 -21.69
N GLY A 123 -5.60 30.56 -21.95
CA GLY A 123 -4.33 30.98 -22.57
C GLY A 123 -3.10 30.57 -21.75
N PHE A 124 -3.18 30.74 -20.43
CA PHE A 124 -2.11 30.37 -19.50
C PHE A 124 -1.84 28.84 -19.54
N VAL A 125 -2.89 28.01 -19.43
CA VAL A 125 -2.76 26.55 -19.45
C VAL A 125 -2.16 26.05 -20.77
N ASN A 126 -2.65 26.57 -21.90
CA ASN A 126 -2.14 26.21 -23.22
C ASN A 126 -0.67 26.60 -23.41
N ALA A 127 -0.29 27.80 -23.01
CA ALA A 127 1.09 28.31 -23.10
C ALA A 127 2.01 27.46 -22.19
N ALA A 128 1.59 27.20 -20.96
CA ALA A 128 2.33 26.39 -20.00
C ALA A 128 2.63 24.98 -20.55
N LEU A 129 1.61 24.26 -21.02
CA LEU A 129 1.78 22.89 -21.52
C LEU A 129 2.65 22.85 -22.80
N LYS A 130 2.49 23.82 -23.70
CA LYS A 130 3.36 23.93 -24.89
C LYS A 130 4.82 24.21 -24.50
N THR A 131 5.06 25.08 -23.53
CA THR A 131 6.41 25.38 -23.03
C THR A 131 7.04 24.14 -22.39
N ILE A 132 6.30 23.43 -21.52
CA ILE A 132 6.76 22.19 -20.87
C ILE A 132 7.11 21.14 -21.93
N LEU A 133 6.22 20.92 -22.90
CA LEU A 133 6.43 19.94 -23.96
C LEU A 133 7.68 20.25 -24.79
N LYS A 134 7.86 21.53 -25.20
CA LYS A 134 8.98 21.95 -26.05
C LYS A 134 10.32 21.95 -25.30
N SER A 135 10.32 22.24 -24.01
CA SER A 135 11.53 22.53 -23.23
C SER A 135 11.91 21.41 -22.26
N LYS A 136 11.25 20.26 -22.29
CA LYS A 136 11.46 19.17 -21.35
C LYS A 136 12.94 18.75 -21.27
N GLU A 137 13.59 18.49 -22.38
CA GLU A 137 15.01 18.09 -22.42
C GLU A 137 15.93 19.14 -21.78
N LYS A 138 15.69 20.42 -22.06
CA LYS A 138 16.42 21.52 -21.41
C LYS A 138 16.20 21.47 -19.88
N PHE A 139 14.96 21.34 -19.44
CA PHE A 139 14.64 21.29 -18.01
C PHE A 139 15.28 20.08 -17.32
N ASP A 140 15.31 18.91 -17.97
CA ASP A 140 15.98 17.72 -17.46
C ASP A 140 17.50 17.93 -17.28
N ASN A 141 18.14 18.68 -18.19
CA ASN A 141 19.56 19.00 -18.09
C ASN A 141 19.86 20.05 -17.00
N GLU A 142 18.87 20.83 -16.59
CA GLU A 142 18.99 21.81 -15.50
C GLU A 142 18.76 21.20 -14.10
N ILE A 143 18.43 19.91 -13.99
CA ILE A 143 18.25 19.28 -12.68
C ILE A 143 19.61 19.18 -11.95
N PRO A 144 19.73 19.75 -10.73
CA PRO A 144 20.96 19.65 -9.95
C PRO A 144 21.33 18.19 -9.70
N MET A 145 22.60 17.85 -9.84
CA MET A 145 23.11 16.47 -9.76
C MET A 145 22.79 15.81 -8.41
N ASP A 146 22.90 16.56 -7.31
CA ASP A 146 22.59 16.10 -5.95
C ASP A 146 21.10 15.80 -5.71
N LYS A 147 20.19 16.34 -6.53
CA LYS A 147 18.75 16.15 -6.46
C LYS A 147 18.18 15.33 -7.61
N ARG A 148 19.02 14.96 -8.58
CA ARG A 148 18.57 14.35 -9.85
C ARG A 148 17.76 13.07 -9.63
N GLU A 149 18.26 12.18 -8.80
CA GLU A 149 17.57 10.90 -8.53
C GLU A 149 16.19 11.12 -7.88
N GLY A 150 16.11 11.99 -6.87
CA GLY A 150 14.86 12.31 -6.19
C GLY A 150 13.83 12.94 -7.12
N ILE A 151 14.27 13.88 -7.97
CA ILE A 151 13.38 14.57 -8.92
C ILE A 151 12.93 13.61 -10.01
N VAL A 152 13.86 12.95 -10.71
CA VAL A 152 13.57 12.09 -11.87
C VAL A 152 12.74 10.87 -11.44
N LEU A 153 13.09 10.23 -10.33
CA LEU A 153 12.34 9.12 -9.76
C LEU A 153 11.14 9.56 -8.92
N SER A 154 10.96 10.85 -8.74
CA SER A 154 9.80 11.44 -8.02
C SER A 154 9.70 11.00 -6.57
N TYR A 155 10.82 11.02 -5.83
CA TYR A 155 10.88 10.75 -4.40
C TYR A 155 11.51 11.91 -3.62
N PRO A 156 11.03 12.18 -2.38
CA PRO A 156 11.66 13.18 -1.51
C PRO A 156 13.13 12.85 -1.24
N GLN A 157 14.00 13.86 -1.20
CA GLN A 157 15.43 13.66 -1.03
C GLN A 157 15.81 12.91 0.25
N TRP A 158 15.03 13.10 1.34
CA TRP A 158 15.25 12.36 2.58
C TRP A 158 15.13 10.84 2.40
N LEU A 159 14.19 10.37 1.53
CA LEU A 159 14.04 8.94 1.24
C LEU A 159 15.20 8.42 0.41
N VAL A 160 15.62 9.17 -0.63
CA VAL A 160 16.80 8.81 -1.44
C VAL A 160 18.02 8.63 -0.53
N ASN A 161 18.28 9.61 0.34
CA ASN A 161 19.41 9.57 1.27
C ASN A 161 19.31 8.39 2.26
N LYS A 162 18.10 8.13 2.76
CA LYS A 162 17.88 6.99 3.66
C LYS A 162 18.14 5.65 2.96
N LEU A 163 17.61 5.46 1.77
CA LEU A 163 17.81 4.21 1.03
C LEU A 163 19.27 4.01 0.61
N LYS A 164 20.01 5.09 0.29
CA LYS A 164 21.46 5.02 0.04
C LYS A 164 22.24 4.53 1.27
N ILE A 165 21.80 4.93 2.47
CA ILE A 165 22.43 4.47 3.73
C ILE A 165 22.04 3.02 4.03
N ASP A 166 20.75 2.69 3.92
CA ASP A 166 20.24 1.35 4.26
C ASP A 166 20.66 0.29 3.22
N TYR A 167 20.75 0.66 1.93
CA TYR A 167 20.95 -0.25 0.78
C TYR A 167 21.85 0.40 -0.28
N PRO A 168 23.14 0.64 0.00
CA PRO A 168 24.04 1.40 -0.88
C PRO A 168 24.11 0.85 -2.31
N ASP A 169 24.07 -0.47 -2.46
CA ASP A 169 24.18 -1.13 -3.77
C ASP A 169 22.86 -1.27 -4.51
N ASN A 170 21.71 -1.23 -3.82
CA ASN A 170 20.42 -1.60 -4.39
C ASN A 170 19.31 -0.53 -4.26
N TYR A 171 19.63 0.67 -3.71
CA TYR A 171 18.64 1.71 -3.46
C TYR A 171 17.87 2.14 -4.71
N LEU A 172 18.51 2.18 -5.88
CA LEU A 172 17.85 2.52 -7.14
C LEU A 172 16.82 1.46 -7.54
N GLU A 173 17.18 0.18 -7.48
CA GLU A 173 16.28 -0.93 -7.79
C GLU A 173 15.06 -0.93 -6.84
N ILE A 174 15.27 -0.63 -5.55
CA ILE A 174 14.19 -0.48 -4.58
C ILE A 174 13.26 0.68 -4.98
N MET A 175 13.80 1.84 -5.31
CA MET A 175 13.02 3.01 -5.74
C MET A 175 12.24 2.72 -7.03
N GLU A 176 12.84 2.06 -8.01
CA GLU A 176 12.17 1.65 -9.24
C GLU A 176 11.05 0.63 -8.98
N SER A 177 11.24 -0.28 -8.00
CA SER A 177 10.23 -1.26 -7.63
C SER A 177 8.92 -0.63 -7.17
N TYR A 178 8.98 0.53 -6.52
CA TYR A 178 7.79 1.27 -6.06
C TYR A 178 6.94 1.81 -7.21
N LYS A 179 7.54 2.03 -8.39
CA LYS A 179 6.82 2.49 -9.59
C LYS A 179 6.12 1.37 -10.36
N LYS A 180 6.51 0.12 -10.11
CA LYS A 180 5.93 -1.04 -10.79
C LYS A 180 4.41 -1.15 -10.52
N ARG A 181 3.74 -1.87 -11.41
CA ARG A 181 2.31 -2.17 -11.26
C ARG A 181 2.08 -3.00 -10.00
N SER A 182 1.03 -2.69 -9.25
CA SER A 182 0.48 -3.55 -8.21
C SER A 182 -0.55 -4.52 -8.81
N TYR A 183 -0.68 -5.68 -8.19
CA TYR A 183 -1.61 -6.71 -8.61
C TYR A 183 -2.62 -6.98 -7.49
N LEU A 184 -3.82 -7.40 -7.86
CA LEU A 184 -4.81 -7.87 -6.91
C LEU A 184 -4.34 -9.20 -6.33
N SER A 185 -4.28 -9.30 -5.02
CA SER A 185 -3.99 -10.54 -4.31
C SER A 185 -5.17 -10.92 -3.42
N VAL A 186 -5.57 -12.17 -3.49
CA VAL A 186 -6.68 -12.72 -2.71
C VAL A 186 -6.25 -14.03 -2.05
N ARG A 187 -6.77 -14.30 -0.86
CA ARG A 187 -6.62 -15.57 -0.17
C ARG A 187 -7.97 -16.26 -0.08
N PHE A 188 -8.05 -17.51 -0.48
CA PHE A 188 -9.23 -18.34 -0.26
C PHE A 188 -9.14 -19.07 1.08
N ASP A 189 -10.29 -19.39 1.67
CA ASP A 189 -10.39 -20.18 2.90
C ASP A 189 -10.34 -21.67 2.54
N LYS A 190 -9.22 -22.35 2.88
CA LYS A 190 -9.04 -23.78 2.63
C LYS A 190 -10.03 -24.67 3.38
N ASN A 191 -10.68 -24.16 4.44
CA ASN A 191 -11.71 -24.89 5.17
C ASN A 191 -13.07 -24.87 4.45
N LYS A 192 -13.23 -23.94 3.49
CA LYS A 192 -14.45 -23.77 2.70
C LYS A 192 -14.38 -24.40 1.31
N MET A 193 -13.19 -24.40 0.70
CA MET A 193 -13.00 -24.92 -0.65
C MET A 193 -11.58 -25.46 -0.86
N THR A 194 -11.46 -26.43 -1.78
CA THR A 194 -10.14 -26.93 -2.21
C THR A 194 -9.49 -25.98 -3.24
N LYS A 195 -8.19 -26.12 -3.40
CA LYS A 195 -7.41 -25.40 -4.38
C LYS A 195 -7.96 -25.60 -5.81
N GLU A 196 -8.25 -26.83 -6.18
CA GLU A 196 -8.75 -27.21 -7.50
C GLU A 196 -10.11 -26.53 -7.79
N LYS A 197 -10.99 -26.50 -6.78
CA LYS A 197 -12.30 -25.81 -6.91
C LYS A 197 -12.12 -24.31 -7.10
N PHE A 198 -11.19 -23.69 -6.37
CA PHE A 198 -10.89 -22.28 -6.51
C PHE A 198 -10.29 -21.95 -7.88
N GLU A 199 -9.31 -22.71 -8.35
CA GLU A 199 -8.68 -22.53 -9.67
C GLU A 199 -9.67 -22.77 -10.82
N LYS A 200 -10.59 -23.72 -10.69
CA LYS A 200 -11.68 -23.94 -11.66
C LYS A 200 -12.58 -22.70 -11.76
N LEU A 201 -13.00 -22.15 -10.62
CA LEU A 201 -13.82 -20.95 -10.57
C LEU A 201 -13.10 -19.75 -11.22
N LEU A 202 -11.80 -19.56 -10.96
CA LEU A 202 -11.02 -18.49 -11.60
C LEU A 202 -11.04 -18.59 -13.14
N LYS A 203 -10.95 -19.81 -13.69
CA LYS A 203 -11.08 -20.05 -15.13
C LYS A 203 -12.49 -19.70 -15.64
N GLU A 204 -13.54 -20.11 -14.92
CA GLU A 204 -14.95 -19.83 -15.29
C GLU A 204 -15.24 -18.32 -15.35
N ILE A 205 -14.61 -17.52 -14.47
CA ILE A 205 -14.74 -16.05 -14.49
C ILE A 205 -13.71 -15.33 -15.36
N ASN A 206 -12.99 -16.03 -16.24
CA ASN A 206 -11.96 -15.49 -17.12
C ASN A 206 -10.87 -14.70 -16.35
N THR A 207 -10.39 -15.28 -15.24
CA THR A 207 -9.33 -14.70 -14.42
C THR A 207 -8.09 -15.58 -14.42
N GLU A 208 -6.99 -15.04 -14.90
CA GLU A 208 -5.69 -15.73 -14.94
C GLU A 208 -4.99 -15.59 -13.58
N VAL A 209 -4.39 -16.69 -13.11
CA VAL A 209 -3.47 -16.71 -11.97
C VAL A 209 -2.08 -16.32 -12.46
N LEU A 210 -1.58 -15.20 -11.99
CA LEU A 210 -0.26 -14.67 -12.35
C LEU A 210 0.86 -15.23 -11.46
N PHE A 211 0.54 -15.50 -10.19
CA PHE A 211 1.43 -16.03 -9.19
C PHE A 211 0.62 -16.52 -7.99
N SER A 212 1.16 -17.46 -7.22
CA SER A 212 0.53 -17.92 -5.98
C SER A 212 1.57 -18.29 -4.92
N VAL A 213 1.18 -18.13 -3.67
CA VAL A 213 1.91 -18.60 -2.48
C VAL A 213 0.88 -19.24 -1.56
N ASP A 214 0.95 -20.55 -1.41
CA ASP A 214 -0.04 -21.35 -0.67
C ASP A 214 -1.49 -21.00 -1.10
N GLU A 215 -2.34 -20.51 -0.19
CA GLU A 215 -3.72 -20.11 -0.45
C GLU A 215 -3.87 -18.67 -1.00
N VAL A 216 -2.78 -17.94 -1.21
CA VAL A 216 -2.80 -16.56 -1.74
C VAL A 216 -2.49 -16.53 -3.23
N TYR A 217 -3.39 -15.93 -4.00
CA TYR A 217 -3.34 -15.86 -5.46
C TYR A 217 -3.28 -14.41 -5.95
N TYR A 218 -2.38 -14.12 -6.88
CA TYR A 218 -2.27 -12.84 -7.59
C TYR A 218 -2.99 -12.96 -8.93
N LEU A 219 -3.96 -12.08 -9.17
CA LEU A 219 -4.92 -12.19 -10.26
C LEU A 219 -4.69 -11.14 -11.34
N SER A 220 -4.99 -11.50 -12.59
CA SER A 220 -4.88 -10.61 -13.76
C SER A 220 -5.92 -9.50 -13.78
N ASN A 221 -7.08 -9.73 -13.16
CA ASN A 221 -8.22 -8.80 -13.12
C ASN A 221 -8.98 -8.89 -11.79
N ALA A 222 -10.07 -8.15 -11.68
CA ALA A 222 -10.88 -8.02 -10.46
C ALA A 222 -12.25 -8.74 -10.54
N ASN A 223 -12.46 -9.65 -11.50
CA ASN A 223 -13.76 -10.34 -11.69
C ASN A 223 -14.18 -11.14 -10.47
N ILE A 224 -13.25 -11.52 -9.61
CA ILE A 224 -13.50 -12.22 -8.35
C ILE A 224 -14.46 -11.45 -7.43
N PHE A 225 -14.50 -10.12 -7.49
CA PHE A 225 -15.35 -9.29 -6.65
C PHE A 225 -16.85 -9.43 -6.95
N ASP A 226 -17.18 -9.87 -8.15
CA ASP A 226 -18.57 -10.09 -8.57
C ASP A 226 -19.11 -11.47 -8.16
N THR A 227 -18.25 -12.34 -7.60
CA THR A 227 -18.61 -13.71 -7.20
C THR A 227 -19.24 -13.79 -5.82
N GLU A 228 -20.07 -14.79 -5.60
CA GLU A 228 -20.68 -15.08 -4.29
C GLU A 228 -19.61 -15.46 -3.24
N ILE A 229 -18.57 -16.19 -3.61
CA ILE A 229 -17.52 -16.59 -2.67
C ILE A 229 -16.77 -15.39 -2.07
N TYR A 230 -16.62 -14.28 -2.85
CA TYR A 230 -16.04 -13.04 -2.33
C TYR A 230 -17.05 -12.31 -1.42
N LYS A 231 -18.31 -12.18 -1.82
CA LYS A 231 -19.37 -11.54 -1.03
C LYS A 231 -19.58 -12.25 0.31
N ASN A 232 -19.54 -13.58 0.32
CA ASN A 232 -19.68 -14.39 1.52
C ASN A 232 -18.43 -14.35 2.41
N GLY A 233 -17.26 -13.90 1.87
CA GLY A 233 -16.01 -13.84 2.59
C GLY A 233 -15.22 -15.15 2.59
N ASP A 234 -15.56 -16.10 1.72
CA ASP A 234 -14.76 -17.31 1.51
C ASP A 234 -13.43 -16.99 0.81
N VAL A 235 -13.39 -15.83 0.16
CA VAL A 235 -12.19 -15.21 -0.42
C VAL A 235 -12.05 -13.79 0.11
N VAL A 236 -10.85 -13.41 0.53
CA VAL A 236 -10.53 -12.10 1.08
C VAL A 236 -9.31 -11.48 0.39
N ILE A 237 -9.22 -10.15 0.37
CA ILE A 237 -8.03 -9.46 -0.12
C ILE A 237 -6.93 -9.60 0.92
N GLN A 238 -5.82 -10.23 0.54
CA GLN A 238 -4.63 -10.33 1.37
C GLN A 238 -3.38 -10.50 0.52
N ASP A 239 -2.28 -9.82 0.88
CA ASP A 239 -0.98 -10.01 0.27
C ASP A 239 -0.26 -11.22 0.88
N ALA A 240 0.47 -11.98 0.06
CA ALA A 240 1.19 -13.17 0.54
C ALA A 240 2.24 -12.82 1.59
N SER A 241 2.84 -11.63 1.56
CA SER A 241 3.79 -11.20 2.60
C SER A 241 3.13 -11.11 3.99
N SER A 242 1.91 -10.57 4.06
CA SER A 242 1.10 -10.54 5.29
C SER A 242 0.66 -11.94 5.74
N TYR A 243 0.33 -12.81 4.79
CA TYR A 243 -0.02 -14.21 5.06
C TYR A 243 1.17 -14.98 5.63
N LEU A 244 2.38 -14.80 5.07
CA LEU A 244 3.59 -15.46 5.56
C LEU A 244 3.94 -15.06 6.99
N ALA A 245 3.69 -13.83 7.41
CA ALA A 245 3.86 -13.44 8.81
C ALA A 245 2.94 -14.26 9.73
N VAL A 246 1.67 -14.45 9.34
CA VAL A 246 0.72 -15.30 10.10
C VAL A 246 1.13 -16.75 10.08
N LYS A 247 1.55 -17.30 8.93
CA LYS A 247 2.01 -18.68 8.80
C LYS A 247 3.17 -18.99 9.75
N ASN A 248 4.12 -18.06 9.86
CA ASN A 248 5.28 -18.19 10.75
C ASN A 248 4.93 -18.07 12.23
N LEU A 249 3.73 -17.65 12.61
CA LEU A 249 3.28 -17.70 14.00
C LEU A 249 3.14 -19.16 14.49
N ALA A 250 2.82 -20.09 13.57
CA ALA A 250 2.79 -21.55 13.80
C ALA A 250 2.03 -21.93 15.09
N VAL A 251 0.79 -21.43 15.20
CA VAL A 251 -0.07 -21.62 16.37
C VAL A 251 -0.47 -23.09 16.50
N LYS A 252 -0.37 -23.63 17.71
CA LYS A 252 -0.82 -24.99 18.07
C LYS A 252 -2.21 -24.93 18.71
N ASP A 253 -2.89 -26.07 18.70
CA ASP A 253 -4.16 -26.23 19.41
C ASP A 253 -3.98 -25.95 20.91
N GLY A 254 -4.93 -25.21 21.48
CA GLY A 254 -4.89 -24.86 22.90
C GLY A 254 -4.03 -23.63 23.26
N GLU A 255 -3.35 -23.00 22.28
CA GLU A 255 -2.56 -21.78 22.53
C GLU A 255 -3.45 -20.54 22.58
N ILE A 256 -3.07 -19.58 23.43
CA ILE A 256 -3.67 -18.24 23.54
C ILE A 256 -2.85 -17.27 22.70
N VAL A 257 -3.49 -16.63 21.74
CA VAL A 257 -2.85 -15.79 20.72
C VAL A 257 -3.28 -14.34 20.85
N LEU A 258 -2.34 -13.42 20.67
CA LEU A 258 -2.58 -11.98 20.52
C LEU A 258 -2.23 -11.52 19.10
N ASP A 259 -3.12 -10.74 18.49
CA ASP A 259 -2.85 -9.86 17.34
C ASP A 259 -2.95 -8.42 17.84
N ALA A 260 -1.80 -7.76 18.10
CA ALA A 260 -1.74 -6.56 18.90
C ALA A 260 -2.09 -5.25 18.16
N CYS A 261 -1.94 -5.23 16.82
CA CYS A 261 -2.27 -4.07 15.96
C CYS A 261 -3.15 -4.55 14.79
N ALA A 262 -4.27 -5.18 15.13
CA ALA A 262 -4.96 -6.13 14.27
C ALA A 262 -5.74 -5.52 13.09
N ALA A 263 -6.26 -4.29 13.26
CA ALA A 263 -7.21 -3.75 12.28
C ALA A 263 -6.59 -3.51 10.88
N PRO A 264 -7.35 -3.83 9.83
CA PRO A 264 -8.78 -4.16 9.76
C PRO A 264 -9.14 -5.63 9.99
N GLY A 265 -8.20 -6.50 10.41
CA GLY A 265 -8.48 -7.88 10.81
C GLY A 265 -8.09 -8.97 9.82
N GLY A 266 -7.43 -8.63 8.70
CA GLY A 266 -7.04 -9.62 7.70
C GLY A 266 -6.07 -10.69 8.23
N LYS A 267 -5.14 -10.33 9.14
CA LYS A 267 -4.23 -11.26 9.80
C LYS A 267 -4.93 -12.06 10.89
N SER A 268 -5.79 -11.42 11.69
CA SER A 268 -6.63 -12.12 12.68
C SER A 268 -7.49 -13.22 12.02
N LEU A 269 -8.13 -12.89 10.89
CA LEU A 269 -8.91 -13.85 10.12
C LEU A 269 -8.03 -14.98 9.59
N ALA A 270 -6.82 -14.67 9.11
CA ALA A 270 -5.88 -15.70 8.65
C ALA A 270 -5.45 -16.63 9.80
N ILE A 271 -5.22 -16.12 11.03
CA ILE A 271 -4.94 -16.95 12.20
C ILE A 271 -6.09 -17.93 12.45
N LEU A 272 -7.34 -17.48 12.45
CA LEU A 272 -8.52 -18.31 12.70
C LEU A 272 -8.79 -19.33 11.60
N GLN A 273 -8.39 -19.05 10.35
CA GLN A 273 -8.60 -19.95 9.22
C GLN A 273 -7.46 -20.97 9.05
N LEU A 274 -6.25 -20.63 9.51
CA LEU A 274 -5.08 -21.51 9.41
C LEU A 274 -4.92 -22.44 10.62
N PHE A 275 -5.32 -21.95 11.79
CA PHE A 275 -5.04 -22.55 13.08
C PHE A 275 -6.30 -22.65 13.94
N ASN A 276 -6.21 -23.42 15.04
CA ASN A 276 -7.30 -23.57 16.01
C ASN A 276 -6.82 -23.14 17.42
N PRO A 277 -6.58 -21.83 17.65
CA PRO A 277 -6.20 -21.35 18.98
C PRO A 277 -7.32 -21.55 20.00
N GLU A 278 -6.97 -21.76 21.28
CA GLU A 278 -7.96 -21.73 22.36
C GLU A 278 -8.67 -20.36 22.38
N LYS A 279 -7.89 -19.30 22.22
CA LYS A 279 -8.38 -17.91 22.19
C LYS A 279 -7.50 -17.04 21.31
N LEU A 280 -8.11 -16.29 20.40
CA LEU A 280 -7.48 -15.18 19.70
C LEU A 280 -8.02 -13.86 20.28
N ILE A 281 -7.11 -13.01 20.79
CA ILE A 281 -7.42 -11.66 21.19
C ILE A 281 -6.82 -10.71 20.14
N SER A 282 -7.66 -9.90 19.51
CA SER A 282 -7.22 -8.88 18.55
C SER A 282 -7.52 -7.48 19.07
N THR A 283 -6.51 -6.61 18.99
CA THR A 283 -6.61 -5.26 19.54
C THR A 283 -6.25 -4.19 18.52
N ASP A 284 -6.79 -3.01 18.69
CA ASP A 284 -6.34 -1.76 18.05
C ASP A 284 -6.60 -0.58 19.01
N ILE A 285 -5.81 0.48 18.90
CA ILE A 285 -5.91 1.67 19.72
C ILE A 285 -7.08 2.59 19.31
N HIS A 286 -7.60 2.43 18.09
CA HIS A 286 -8.62 3.30 17.53
C HIS A 286 -10.01 2.64 17.56
N GLU A 287 -10.98 3.24 18.23
CA GLU A 287 -12.35 2.72 18.31
C GLU A 287 -13.00 2.40 16.96
N HIS A 288 -12.83 3.28 15.96
CA HIS A 288 -13.40 3.03 14.63
C HIS A 288 -12.80 1.81 13.94
N LYS A 289 -11.55 1.44 14.27
CA LYS A 289 -10.89 0.24 13.78
C LYS A 289 -11.31 -1.00 14.55
N VAL A 290 -11.52 -0.88 15.85
CA VAL A 290 -12.09 -1.94 16.69
C VAL A 290 -13.47 -2.35 16.19
N LYS A 291 -14.30 -1.39 15.74
CA LYS A 291 -15.60 -1.70 15.10
C LYS A 291 -15.46 -2.57 13.84
N LEU A 292 -14.42 -2.37 13.03
CA LEU A 292 -14.16 -3.23 11.87
C LEU A 292 -13.80 -4.67 12.29
N LEU A 293 -13.06 -4.83 13.40
CA LEU A 293 -12.77 -6.15 13.97
C LEU A 293 -14.03 -6.83 14.52
N ASP A 294 -14.93 -6.07 15.15
CA ASP A 294 -16.22 -6.58 15.62
C ASP A 294 -17.13 -6.98 14.46
N GLU A 295 -17.17 -6.20 13.39
CA GLU A 295 -17.89 -6.55 12.16
C GLU A 295 -17.35 -7.86 11.57
N LEU A 296 -16.02 -8.02 11.51
CA LEU A 296 -15.37 -9.24 11.06
C LEU A 296 -15.73 -10.42 11.98
N LYS A 297 -15.67 -10.24 13.30
CA LYS A 297 -16.07 -11.26 14.28
C LYS A 297 -17.50 -11.71 14.07
N ASN A 298 -18.42 -10.77 13.89
CA ASN A 298 -19.84 -11.07 13.68
C ASN A 298 -20.07 -11.78 12.34
N LYS A 299 -19.37 -11.36 11.27
CA LYS A 299 -19.49 -11.96 9.94
C LYS A 299 -19.04 -13.43 9.92
N TYR A 300 -17.97 -13.76 10.61
CA TYR A 300 -17.36 -15.10 10.56
C TYR A 300 -17.76 -16.03 11.72
N GLY A 301 -18.27 -15.49 12.82
CA GLY A 301 -18.87 -16.25 13.92
C GLY A 301 -17.91 -17.12 14.75
N TYR A 302 -16.57 -16.89 14.71
CA TYR A 302 -15.61 -17.67 15.49
C TYR A 302 -15.81 -17.49 17.00
N GLY A 303 -16.16 -18.53 17.71
CA GLY A 303 -16.47 -18.51 19.16
C GLY A 303 -15.26 -18.20 20.05
N ASN A 304 -14.05 -18.47 19.60
CA ASN A 304 -12.78 -18.21 20.28
C ASN A 304 -12.15 -16.86 19.94
N PHE A 305 -12.80 -16.02 19.12
CA PHE A 305 -12.31 -14.69 18.73
C PHE A 305 -12.80 -13.61 19.69
N ARG A 306 -11.87 -12.81 20.22
CA ARG A 306 -12.15 -11.69 21.14
C ARG A 306 -11.54 -10.42 20.57
N VAL A 307 -12.30 -9.33 20.61
CA VAL A 307 -11.87 -8.00 20.16
C VAL A 307 -11.81 -7.06 21.37
N ARG A 308 -10.77 -6.24 21.46
CA ARG A 308 -10.56 -5.30 22.56
C ARG A 308 -9.99 -3.97 22.04
N LEU A 309 -10.47 -2.86 22.58
CA LEU A 309 -9.80 -1.57 22.47
C LEU A 309 -8.60 -1.60 23.42
N ASN A 310 -7.37 -1.53 22.89
CA ASN A 310 -6.17 -1.49 23.71
C ASN A 310 -5.02 -0.82 22.97
N ASP A 311 -4.20 -0.06 23.70
CA ASP A 311 -2.92 0.43 23.21
C ASP A 311 -1.88 -0.71 23.25
N ALA A 312 -1.32 -1.06 22.10
CA ALA A 312 -0.30 -2.10 22.02
C ALA A 312 0.99 -1.77 22.82
N ALA A 313 1.21 -0.51 23.20
CA ALA A 313 2.26 -0.14 24.13
C ALA A 313 1.90 -0.44 25.61
N GLN A 314 0.70 -0.98 25.89
CA GLN A 314 0.17 -1.31 27.21
C GLN A 314 -0.62 -2.64 27.18
N ILE A 315 0.00 -3.69 26.59
CA ILE A 315 -0.63 -5.03 26.45
C ILE A 315 -0.92 -5.65 27.82
N GLU A 316 -0.13 -5.29 28.84
CA GLU A 316 -0.34 -5.72 30.21
C GLU A 316 -1.74 -5.38 30.78
N ASN A 317 -2.42 -4.38 30.24
CA ASN A 317 -3.81 -4.04 30.63
C ASN A 317 -4.83 -5.14 30.22
N LEU A 318 -4.44 -6.08 29.37
CA LEU A 318 -5.29 -7.22 29.02
C LEU A 318 -5.31 -8.30 30.11
N GLU A 319 -4.37 -8.26 31.07
CA GLU A 319 -4.22 -9.21 32.18
C GLU A 319 -4.15 -10.68 31.71
N VAL A 320 -3.55 -10.92 30.53
CA VAL A 320 -3.42 -12.22 29.89
C VAL A 320 -1.96 -12.46 29.52
N LYS A 321 -1.50 -13.71 29.69
CA LYS A 321 -0.23 -14.19 29.16
C LYS A 321 -0.49 -15.02 27.89
N PHE A 322 0.34 -14.77 26.89
CA PHE A 322 0.18 -15.33 25.55
C PHE A 322 1.24 -16.36 25.22
N ASP A 323 0.84 -17.40 24.49
CA ASP A 323 1.76 -18.38 23.91
C ASP A 323 2.36 -17.83 22.60
N LYS A 324 1.54 -17.12 21.83
CA LYS A 324 1.93 -16.53 20.54
C LYS A 324 1.45 -15.08 20.45
N ILE A 325 2.32 -14.20 19.95
CA ILE A 325 1.98 -12.79 19.71
C ILE A 325 2.36 -12.42 18.29
N LEU A 326 1.41 -11.89 17.54
CA LEU A 326 1.64 -11.23 16.26
C LEU A 326 1.75 -9.73 16.47
N LEU A 327 2.90 -9.17 16.10
CA LEU A 327 3.18 -7.74 16.12
C LEU A 327 3.31 -7.23 14.67
N ASP A 328 2.16 -6.99 14.01
CA ASP A 328 2.16 -6.26 12.74
C ASP A 328 2.30 -4.77 13.03
N MET A 329 3.53 -4.31 13.11
CA MET A 329 3.89 -3.03 13.71
C MET A 329 3.37 -1.83 12.90
N PRO A 330 2.86 -0.78 13.56
CA PRO A 330 2.67 0.50 12.91
C PRO A 330 4.02 0.98 12.38
N CYS A 331 4.11 1.18 11.05
CA CYS A 331 5.38 1.43 10.36
C CYS A 331 5.24 2.49 9.27
N SER A 332 6.39 2.94 8.72
CA SER A 332 6.42 3.90 7.63
C SER A 332 5.73 3.41 6.35
N GLY A 333 5.64 2.10 6.14
CA GLY A 333 4.96 1.52 4.96
C GLY A 333 5.71 1.72 3.66
N LEU A 334 7.04 1.87 3.71
CA LEU A 334 7.84 2.03 2.49
C LEU A 334 7.85 0.79 1.59
N GLY A 335 7.44 -0.38 2.08
CA GLY A 335 7.30 -1.60 1.28
C GLY A 335 6.03 -1.66 0.41
N VAL A 336 5.01 -0.84 0.72
CA VAL A 336 3.71 -0.85 0.03
C VAL A 336 3.49 0.36 -0.89
N LEU A 337 4.54 1.13 -1.20
CA LEU A 337 4.45 2.34 -2.03
C LEU A 337 3.95 2.07 -3.46
N ARG A 338 4.10 0.83 -3.99
CA ARG A 338 3.49 0.49 -5.28
C ARG A 338 1.96 0.51 -5.26
N LYS A 339 1.35 0.21 -4.08
CA LYS A 339 -0.11 0.19 -3.86
C LYS A 339 -0.63 1.52 -3.29
N LYS A 340 0.20 2.22 -2.50
CA LYS A 340 -0.15 3.47 -1.80
C LYS A 340 0.93 4.53 -2.03
N PRO A 341 1.11 5.00 -3.28
CA PRO A 341 2.20 5.91 -3.62
C PRO A 341 2.09 7.28 -2.92
N GLU A 342 0.88 7.71 -2.57
CA GLU A 342 0.62 8.97 -1.86
C GLU A 342 1.29 9.02 -0.50
N LYS A 343 1.49 7.88 0.16
CA LYS A 343 2.04 7.78 1.51
C LYS A 343 3.41 8.46 1.64
N ILE A 344 4.20 8.46 0.57
CA ILE A 344 5.54 9.08 0.60
C ILE A 344 5.51 10.60 0.77
N TYR A 345 4.42 11.25 0.37
CA TYR A 345 4.27 12.71 0.49
C TYR A 345 3.79 13.16 1.87
N GLU A 346 3.35 12.22 2.70
CA GLU A 346 2.90 12.46 4.07
C GLU A 346 4.01 12.19 5.10
N LEU A 347 5.03 11.42 4.71
CA LEU A 347 6.11 10.98 5.59
C LEU A 347 7.29 11.95 5.60
N THR A 348 7.92 12.04 6.77
CA THR A 348 9.20 12.71 6.99
C THR A 348 10.21 11.75 7.64
N SER A 349 11.49 12.13 7.62
CA SER A 349 12.52 11.36 8.32
C SER A 349 12.28 11.30 9.84
N ASN A 350 11.59 12.30 10.42
CA ASN A 350 11.25 12.34 11.85
C ASN A 350 10.15 11.35 12.22
N ASP A 351 9.21 11.08 11.29
CA ASP A 351 8.16 10.08 11.52
C ASP A 351 8.75 8.69 11.69
N ILE A 352 9.79 8.32 10.92
CA ILE A 352 10.48 7.05 11.09
C ILE A 352 11.13 6.94 12.48
N LYS A 353 11.71 8.03 13.00
CA LYS A 353 12.27 8.04 14.36
C LYS A 353 11.19 7.85 15.43
N THR A 354 10.04 8.47 15.23
CA THR A 354 8.89 8.35 16.13
C THR A 354 8.32 6.95 16.11
N LEU A 355 8.12 6.38 14.92
CA LEU A 355 7.66 5.00 14.72
C LEU A 355 8.62 3.99 15.38
N LYS A 356 9.94 4.14 15.18
CA LYS A 356 10.93 3.30 15.85
C LYS A 356 10.78 3.28 17.36
N LYS A 357 10.58 4.46 17.99
CA LYS A 357 10.36 4.55 19.44
C LYS A 357 9.07 3.86 19.88
N LEU A 358 8.00 4.03 19.11
CA LEU A 358 6.71 3.38 19.38
C LEU A 358 6.83 1.85 19.24
N GLN A 359 7.45 1.36 18.18
CA GLN A 359 7.68 -0.07 17.95
C GLN A 359 8.45 -0.73 19.09
N LYS A 360 9.46 -0.04 19.65
CA LYS A 360 10.18 -0.52 20.83
C LYS A 360 9.27 -0.66 22.06
N LYS A 361 8.43 0.34 22.33
CA LYS A 361 7.47 0.28 23.45
C LYS A 361 6.46 -0.85 23.28
N ILE A 362 5.93 -1.03 22.07
CA ILE A 362 5.00 -2.13 21.75
C ILE A 362 5.67 -3.48 22.00
N PHE A 363 6.89 -3.68 21.50
CA PHE A 363 7.61 -4.93 21.72
C PHE A 363 7.89 -5.20 23.19
N GLU A 364 8.33 -4.19 23.95
CA GLU A 364 8.61 -4.29 25.38
C GLU A 364 7.34 -4.68 26.18
N SER A 365 6.18 -4.12 25.82
CA SER A 365 4.89 -4.50 26.39
C SER A 365 4.50 -5.94 26.04
N ALA A 366 4.68 -6.33 24.77
CA ALA A 366 4.41 -7.70 24.30
C ALA A 366 5.31 -8.73 24.99
N TYR A 367 6.60 -8.44 25.11
CA TYR A 367 7.57 -9.32 25.78
C TYR A 367 7.21 -9.61 27.23
N LYS A 368 6.72 -8.62 27.97
CA LYS A 368 6.24 -8.81 29.35
C LYS A 368 5.04 -9.75 29.44
N CYS A 369 4.19 -9.76 28.43
CA CYS A 369 2.98 -10.59 28.38
C CYS A 369 3.20 -11.95 27.72
N LEU A 370 4.37 -12.19 27.14
CA LEU A 370 4.75 -13.46 26.56
C LEU A 370 5.09 -14.48 27.66
N LYS A 371 4.59 -15.71 27.54
CA LYS A 371 4.97 -16.83 28.40
C LYS A 371 6.41 -17.26 28.12
N ASN A 372 7.07 -17.96 29.06
CA ASN A 372 8.32 -18.65 28.75
C ASN A 372 8.04 -19.76 27.73
N GLY A 373 8.92 -19.93 26.77
CA GLY A 373 8.69 -20.77 25.58
C GLY A 373 7.76 -20.17 24.53
N GLY A 374 7.14 -19.02 24.80
CA GLY A 374 6.25 -18.33 23.88
C GLY A 374 7.00 -17.65 22.73
N GLU A 375 6.30 -17.37 21.64
CA GLU A 375 6.91 -16.81 20.42
C GLU A 375 6.22 -15.51 19.98
N ILE A 376 7.02 -14.59 19.44
CA ILE A 376 6.58 -13.34 18.80
C ILE A 376 6.94 -13.40 17.33
N VAL A 377 5.98 -13.12 16.45
CA VAL A 377 6.26 -12.75 15.07
C VAL A 377 6.17 -11.23 14.96
N TYR A 378 7.32 -10.62 14.70
CA TYR A 378 7.47 -9.20 14.41
C TYR A 378 7.39 -8.98 12.91
N SER A 379 6.50 -8.12 12.45
CA SER A 379 6.37 -7.81 11.02
C SER A 379 6.14 -6.33 10.75
N THR A 380 6.60 -5.88 9.59
CA THR A 380 6.38 -4.53 9.08
C THR A 380 6.21 -4.54 7.56
N CYS A 381 5.44 -3.61 7.02
CA CYS A 381 5.36 -3.36 5.58
C CYS A 381 6.36 -2.27 5.13
N THR A 382 7.64 -2.34 5.58
CA THR A 382 8.66 -1.34 5.23
C THR A 382 10.03 -1.96 4.96
N PHE A 383 10.84 -1.30 4.13
CA PHE A 383 12.25 -1.60 3.93
C PHE A 383 13.19 -0.85 4.88
N SER A 384 12.68 -0.04 5.80
CA SER A 384 13.50 0.74 6.72
C SER A 384 14.27 -0.16 7.70
N LYS A 385 15.59 -0.27 7.58
CA LYS A 385 16.42 -1.01 8.55
C LYS A 385 16.25 -0.49 9.97
N ASN A 386 15.97 0.81 10.13
CA ASN A 386 15.71 1.40 11.45
C ASN A 386 14.50 0.82 12.17
N GLU A 387 13.47 0.41 11.40
CA GLU A 387 12.21 -0.15 11.91
C GLU A 387 12.24 -1.68 11.97
N ASN A 388 13.24 -2.32 11.37
CA ASN A 388 13.37 -3.77 11.22
C ASN A 388 14.62 -4.29 11.94
N THR A 389 15.70 -4.62 11.22
CA THR A 389 16.93 -5.21 11.72
C THR A 389 17.49 -4.48 12.94
N ASN A 390 17.47 -3.13 12.95
CA ASN A 390 17.99 -2.34 14.08
C ASN A 390 17.08 -2.41 15.33
N ASN A 391 15.79 -2.70 15.17
CA ASN A 391 14.90 -2.96 16.29
C ASN A 391 15.12 -4.38 16.83
N ILE A 392 15.22 -5.37 15.95
CA ILE A 392 15.48 -6.77 16.36
C ILE A 392 16.82 -6.85 17.09
N ARG A 393 17.89 -6.22 16.56
CA ARG A 393 19.18 -6.16 17.27
C ARG A 393 19.04 -5.59 18.68
N TYR A 394 18.33 -4.46 18.82
CA TYR A 394 18.09 -3.84 20.12
C TYR A 394 17.35 -4.78 21.08
N PHE A 395 16.37 -5.57 20.61
CA PHE A 395 15.63 -6.49 21.48
C PHE A 395 16.50 -7.68 21.94
N LEU A 396 17.29 -8.26 21.01
CA LEU A 396 18.23 -9.35 21.33
C LEU A 396 19.34 -8.89 22.30
N GLU A 397 19.81 -7.66 22.18
CA GLU A 397 20.78 -7.09 23.12
C GLU A 397 20.18 -6.77 24.50
N LYS A 398 18.88 -6.44 24.56
CA LYS A 398 18.19 -6.06 25.79
C LYS A 398 17.70 -7.24 26.61
N TYR A 399 17.32 -8.33 25.97
CA TYR A 399 16.70 -9.51 26.57
C TYR A 399 17.54 -10.74 26.29
N GLU A 400 18.32 -11.19 27.28
CA GLU A 400 19.26 -12.32 27.15
C GLU A 400 18.56 -13.66 26.93
N ASP A 401 17.30 -13.79 27.33
CA ASP A 401 16.45 -14.96 27.16
C ASP A 401 15.65 -14.94 25.85
N LEU A 402 15.93 -13.98 24.94
CA LEU A 402 15.28 -13.87 23.64
C LEU A 402 16.19 -14.43 22.54
N GLU A 403 15.69 -15.36 21.75
CA GLU A 403 16.37 -15.90 20.59
C GLU A 403 15.57 -15.65 19.30
N ILE A 404 16.27 -15.56 18.16
CA ILE A 404 15.63 -15.50 16.84
C ILE A 404 15.52 -16.92 16.26
N LEU A 405 14.38 -17.20 15.65
CA LEU A 405 14.07 -18.49 15.05
C LEU A 405 14.06 -18.40 13.53
N ASP A 406 14.35 -19.53 12.87
CA ASP A 406 14.21 -19.64 11.42
C ASP A 406 12.77 -19.44 10.96
N LEU A 407 12.64 -18.87 9.77
CA LEU A 407 11.37 -18.61 9.11
C LEU A 407 11.07 -19.68 8.07
N GLU A 408 9.81 -20.09 8.01
CA GLU A 408 9.28 -20.94 6.94
C GLU A 408 8.82 -20.06 5.76
N ILE A 409 9.65 -19.98 4.73
CA ILE A 409 9.35 -19.21 3.53
C ILE A 409 9.37 -20.18 2.33
N PRO A 410 8.31 -20.22 1.51
CA PRO A 410 8.28 -21.06 0.30
C PRO A 410 9.39 -20.70 -0.69
N GLU A 411 9.94 -21.68 -1.39
CA GLU A 411 11.08 -21.50 -2.33
C GLU A 411 10.77 -20.53 -3.47
N ASN A 412 9.52 -20.41 -3.89
CA ASN A 412 9.09 -19.48 -4.92
C ASN A 412 8.97 -18.02 -4.46
N VAL A 413 9.29 -17.74 -3.18
CA VAL A 413 9.31 -16.38 -2.62
C VAL A 413 10.75 -15.91 -2.45
N GLU A 414 11.16 -14.91 -3.23
CA GLU A 414 12.49 -14.33 -3.11
C GLU A 414 12.59 -13.46 -1.86
N ILE A 415 13.54 -13.77 -0.98
CA ILE A 415 13.82 -13.04 0.26
C ILE A 415 15.26 -12.51 0.29
N ILE A 416 15.47 -11.51 1.12
CA ILE A 416 16.80 -11.02 1.54
C ILE A 416 16.88 -11.24 3.04
N LYS A 417 17.67 -12.23 3.48
CA LYS A 417 17.95 -12.44 4.91
C LYS A 417 18.82 -11.31 5.44
N ASP A 418 18.51 -10.85 6.64
CA ASP A 418 19.43 -9.97 7.35
C ASP A 418 20.44 -10.78 8.19
N GLU A 419 21.43 -10.12 8.75
CA GLU A 419 22.51 -10.72 9.53
C GLU A 419 22.05 -11.35 10.86
N LEU A 420 20.82 -11.10 11.29
CA LEU A 420 20.27 -11.61 12.55
C LEU A 420 19.36 -12.83 12.35
N GLY A 421 18.92 -13.11 11.12
CA GLY A 421 17.96 -14.19 10.79
C GLY A 421 16.56 -13.73 10.42
N GLY A 422 16.28 -12.43 10.48
CA GLY A 422 15.07 -11.86 9.91
C GLY A 422 15.10 -11.86 8.38
N ALA A 423 13.93 -11.75 7.74
CA ALA A 423 13.83 -11.77 6.29
C ALA A 423 13.00 -10.61 5.74
N TYR A 424 13.54 -9.93 4.74
CA TYR A 424 12.80 -9.02 3.88
C TYR A 424 12.23 -9.80 2.69
N ILE A 425 10.93 -9.67 2.41
CA ILE A 425 10.36 -10.05 1.13
C ILE A 425 10.97 -9.10 0.09
N SER A 426 11.72 -9.67 -0.86
CA SER A 426 12.57 -8.92 -1.78
C SER A 426 11.76 -7.93 -2.65
N TYR A 427 12.31 -6.73 -2.88
CA TYR A 427 11.79 -5.75 -3.85
C TYR A 427 11.80 -6.27 -5.30
N LYS A 428 12.53 -7.35 -5.56
CA LYS A 428 12.56 -8.03 -6.86
C LYS A 428 11.30 -8.85 -7.12
N ASN A 429 10.56 -9.25 -6.07
CA ASN A 429 9.27 -9.91 -6.26
C ASN A 429 8.33 -9.03 -7.08
N LYS A 430 7.93 -9.54 -8.24
CA LYS A 430 7.06 -8.83 -9.18
C LYS A 430 5.67 -8.55 -8.59
N TYR A 431 5.16 -9.47 -7.79
CA TYR A 431 3.77 -9.51 -7.36
C TYR A 431 3.58 -9.07 -5.91
N MET A 432 4.45 -9.51 -5.01
CA MET A 432 4.36 -9.29 -3.56
C MET A 432 4.79 -7.89 -3.15
N ASP A 433 4.23 -7.40 -2.06
CA ASP A 433 4.69 -6.17 -1.42
C ASP A 433 6.00 -6.38 -0.66
N GLY A 434 6.79 -5.32 -0.52
CA GLY A 434 7.94 -5.31 0.35
C GLY A 434 7.52 -5.41 1.82
N PHE A 435 8.12 -6.35 2.54
CA PHE A 435 7.72 -6.70 3.90
C PHE A 435 8.92 -7.23 4.69
N TYR A 436 8.86 -7.16 6.01
CA TYR A 436 9.86 -7.74 6.89
C TYR A 436 9.19 -8.65 7.90
N ILE A 437 9.85 -9.77 8.20
CA ILE A 437 9.39 -10.77 9.19
C ILE A 437 10.60 -11.18 10.02
N ALA A 438 10.42 -11.21 11.34
CA ALA A 438 11.33 -11.88 12.27
C ALA A 438 10.52 -12.67 13.30
N LYS A 439 10.96 -13.87 13.62
CA LYS A 439 10.33 -14.75 14.61
C LYS A 439 11.26 -14.88 15.80
N LEU A 440 10.75 -14.61 17.00
CA LEU A 440 11.53 -14.62 18.23
C LEU A 440 10.85 -15.50 19.28
N ARG A 441 11.65 -16.20 20.09
CA ARG A 441 11.18 -17.00 21.22
C ARG A 441 11.77 -16.46 22.51
N LYS A 442 10.97 -16.46 23.56
CA LYS A 442 11.39 -16.23 24.94
C LYS A 442 11.67 -17.58 25.62
N ASN A 443 12.89 -17.79 26.04
CA ASN A 443 13.33 -19.00 26.74
C ASN A 443 12.99 -18.97 28.23
#